data_bc4ef69c0f1ba03deed69b2a0aaad9a8
#
_entry.id   bc4ef69c0f1ba03deed69b2a0aaad9a8
#
_cell.length_a   1.000
_cell.length_b   1.000
_cell.length_c   1.000
_cell.angle_alpha   90.00
_cell.angle_beta   90.00
_cell.angle_gamma   90.00
#
_symmetry.space_group_name_H-M   'P 1'
#
loop_
_entity.id
_entity.type
_entity.pdbx_description
1 polymer ?
#
loop_
_entity_poly.entity_id
_entity_poly.type
_entity_poly.pdbx_seq_one_letter_code
_entity_poly.pdbx_strand_id
1 'polypeptide(L)'
;MAYYLVTAKPIASKIKDLRTWLDSGEINAMRPFGHALQSGLDNARWLSDGVAIWEEEDYCVPPLAQERAAVLDAYFTNIEVEHVTKGEGWKKIEALKSIWETHDNVI
;
A
#
# COMPACT_ATOMS: atom_id res chain seq x y z
N MET A 1 -17.40 6.00 -5.21
CA MET A 1 -15.99 5.64 -5.00
C MET A 1 -15.31 6.66 -4.13
N ALA A 2 -14.35 6.24 -3.37
CA ALA A 2 -13.62 7.11 -2.46
C ALA A 2 -12.13 6.84 -2.57
N TYR A 3 -11.32 7.81 -2.20
CA TYR A 3 -9.87 7.70 -2.20
C TYR A 3 -9.37 7.92 -0.78
N TYR A 4 -8.41 7.13 -0.37
CA TYR A 4 -7.88 7.16 0.99
C TYR A 4 -6.37 7.23 0.96
N LEU A 5 -5.83 8.00 1.89
CA LEU A 5 -4.42 7.96 2.20
C LEU A 5 -4.26 6.93 3.32
N VAL A 6 -3.51 5.88 3.06
CA VAL A 6 -3.39 4.74 3.96
C VAL A 6 -2.01 4.77 4.59
N THR A 7 -1.96 4.62 5.92
CA THR A 7 -0.70 4.41 6.63
C THR A 7 -0.73 3.06 7.31
N ALA A 8 0.40 2.37 7.33
CA ALA A 8 0.49 1.05 7.93
C ALA A 8 1.95 0.71 8.22
N LYS A 9 2.17 -0.19 9.17
CA LYS A 9 3.51 -0.66 9.51
C LYS A 9 3.75 -2.00 8.84
N PRO A 10 4.66 -2.09 7.86
CA PRO A 10 5.01 -3.37 7.27
C PRO A 10 5.64 -4.29 8.31
N ILE A 11 5.29 -5.57 8.25
CA ILE A 11 5.93 -6.57 9.08
C ILE A 11 7.25 -6.92 8.39
N ALA A 12 8.36 -6.52 9.01
CA ALA A 12 9.67 -6.57 8.38
C ALA A 12 10.03 -7.96 7.84
N SER A 13 9.66 -9.00 8.56
CA SER A 13 10.00 -10.38 8.16
C SER A 13 9.16 -10.86 6.96
N LYS A 14 8.13 -10.11 6.56
CA LYS A 14 7.21 -10.55 5.52
C LYS A 14 7.22 -9.66 4.29
N ILE A 15 7.93 -8.54 4.32
CA ILE A 15 7.84 -7.56 3.24
C ILE A 15 8.37 -8.12 1.92
N LYS A 16 9.38 -8.99 1.98
CA LYS A 16 9.91 -9.62 0.77
C LYS A 16 8.89 -10.56 0.14
N ASP A 17 8.14 -11.28 0.97
CA ASP A 17 7.09 -12.17 0.48
C ASP A 17 6.00 -11.37 -0.21
N LEU A 18 5.66 -10.21 0.34
CA LEU A 18 4.69 -9.33 -0.29
C LEU A 18 5.18 -8.87 -1.66
N ARG A 19 6.47 -8.48 -1.76
CA ARG A 19 7.02 -8.07 -3.05
C ARG A 19 6.91 -9.20 -4.08
N THR A 20 7.25 -10.40 -3.67
CA THR A 20 7.15 -11.57 -4.55
C THR A 20 5.71 -11.79 -5.01
N TRP A 21 4.77 -11.68 -4.09
CA TRP A 21 3.35 -11.88 -4.41
C TRP A 21 2.83 -10.79 -5.36
N LEU A 22 3.21 -9.55 -5.13
CA LEU A 22 2.86 -8.45 -6.04
C LEU A 22 3.42 -8.70 -7.44
N ASP A 23 4.66 -9.13 -7.52
CA ASP A 23 5.31 -9.38 -8.81
C ASP A 23 4.71 -10.56 -9.56
N SER A 24 4.05 -11.47 -8.86
CA SER A 24 3.43 -12.63 -9.51
C SER A 24 2.18 -12.25 -10.30
N GLY A 25 1.60 -11.08 -10.04
CA GLY A 25 0.37 -10.65 -10.71
C GLY A 25 -0.91 -11.16 -10.05
N GLU A 26 -0.79 -11.98 -9.01
CA GLU A 26 -1.98 -12.55 -8.36
C GLU A 26 -2.82 -11.50 -7.65
N ILE A 27 -2.17 -10.54 -6.98
CA ILE A 27 -2.90 -9.47 -6.30
C ILE A 27 -3.62 -8.61 -7.33
N ASN A 28 -2.92 -8.25 -8.41
CA ASN A 28 -3.51 -7.42 -9.47
C ASN A 28 -4.74 -8.09 -10.09
N ALA A 29 -4.79 -9.40 -10.10
CA ALA A 29 -5.89 -10.16 -10.69
C ALA A 29 -7.10 -10.29 -9.77
N MET A 30 -6.96 -9.95 -8.50
CA MET A 30 -8.10 -10.02 -7.56
C MET A 30 -9.17 -9.02 -7.93
N ARG A 31 -10.43 -9.39 -7.75
CA ARG A 31 -11.56 -8.53 -8.09
C ARG A 31 -12.41 -8.30 -6.87
N PRO A 32 -12.93 -7.09 -6.69
CA PRO A 32 -12.80 -5.92 -7.59
C PRO A 32 -11.60 -5.03 -7.27
N PHE A 33 -10.87 -5.26 -6.19
CA PHE A 33 -9.91 -4.30 -5.63
C PHE A 33 -8.47 -4.48 -6.11
N GLY A 34 -8.16 -5.57 -6.81
CA GLY A 34 -6.77 -5.96 -7.06
C GLY A 34 -5.94 -4.91 -7.76
N HIS A 35 -6.49 -4.29 -8.80
CA HIS A 35 -5.74 -3.30 -9.56
C HIS A 35 -5.39 -2.08 -8.70
N ALA A 36 -6.35 -1.58 -7.93
CA ALA A 36 -6.12 -0.43 -7.06
C ALA A 36 -5.12 -0.76 -5.96
N LEU A 37 -5.23 -1.95 -5.37
CA LEU A 37 -4.32 -2.38 -4.33
C LEU A 37 -2.90 -2.56 -4.86
N GLN A 38 -2.76 -3.20 -6.01
CA GLN A 38 -1.45 -3.39 -6.66
C GLN A 38 -0.79 -2.04 -6.90
N SER A 39 -1.53 -1.11 -7.51
CA SER A 39 -1.00 0.21 -7.81
C SER A 39 -0.58 0.96 -6.56
N GLY A 40 -1.41 0.91 -5.52
CA GLY A 40 -1.09 1.57 -4.26
C GLY A 40 0.17 1.02 -3.62
N LEU A 41 0.25 -0.30 -3.53
CA LEU A 41 1.40 -0.94 -2.89
C LEU A 41 2.68 -0.80 -3.71
N ASP A 42 2.58 -0.89 -5.04
CA ASP A 42 3.75 -0.71 -5.91
C ASP A 42 4.36 0.68 -5.75
N ASN A 43 3.55 1.67 -5.43
CA ASN A 43 3.98 3.07 -5.31
C ASN A 43 4.05 3.56 -3.86
N ALA A 44 3.94 2.66 -2.90
CA ALA A 44 3.97 3.04 -1.49
C ALA A 44 5.30 3.68 -1.11
N ARG A 45 5.24 4.60 -0.16
CA ARG A 45 6.40 5.40 0.28
C ARG A 45 6.62 5.21 1.76
N TRP A 46 7.79 5.61 2.22
CA TRP A 46 8.08 5.66 3.65
C TRP A 46 7.64 7.02 4.20
N LEU A 47 6.64 7.04 5.06
CA LEU A 47 6.24 8.26 5.76
C LEU A 47 7.24 8.60 6.85
N SER A 48 7.66 7.58 7.57
CA SER A 48 8.67 7.69 8.62
C SER A 48 9.30 6.32 8.76
N ASP A 49 10.20 6.19 9.73
CA ASP A 49 10.87 4.93 9.95
C ASP A 49 9.86 3.84 10.31
N GLY A 50 9.75 2.84 9.46
CA GLY A 50 8.86 1.71 9.70
C GLY A 50 7.39 1.95 9.39
N VAL A 51 7.01 3.10 8.81
CA VAL A 51 5.62 3.39 8.46
C VAL A 51 5.52 3.66 6.98
N ALA A 52 4.73 2.84 6.28
CA ALA A 52 4.46 3.01 4.86
C ALA A 52 3.20 3.86 4.66
N ILE A 53 3.13 4.54 3.52
CA ILE A 53 1.99 5.38 3.17
C ILE A 53 1.73 5.30 1.68
N TRP A 54 0.44 5.22 1.30
CA TRP A 54 0.04 5.22 -0.11
C TRP A 54 -1.39 5.70 -0.23
N GLU A 55 -1.79 6.10 -1.45
CA GLU A 55 -3.18 6.42 -1.73
C GLU A 55 -3.83 5.24 -2.42
N GLU A 56 -5.08 4.97 -2.09
CA GLU A 56 -5.80 3.85 -2.70
C GLU A 56 -7.27 4.20 -2.90
N GLU A 57 -7.80 3.83 -4.07
CA GLU A 57 -9.22 3.92 -4.35
C GLU A 57 -9.93 2.72 -3.74
N ASP A 58 -11.09 2.94 -3.09
CA ASP A 58 -11.81 1.87 -2.45
C ASP A 58 -13.31 2.12 -2.44
N TYR A 59 -14.07 1.03 -2.36
CA TYR A 59 -15.52 1.05 -2.34
C TYR A 59 -16.09 0.42 -1.07
N CYS A 60 -15.25 -0.14 -0.23
CA CYS A 60 -15.68 -0.91 0.93
C CYS A 60 -16.16 -0.06 2.08
N VAL A 61 -17.05 -0.61 2.89
CA VAL A 61 -17.47 -0.03 4.16
C VAL A 61 -17.39 -1.15 5.19
N PRO A 62 -16.44 -1.05 6.14
CA PRO A 62 -15.45 0.02 6.32
C PRO A 62 -14.40 0.02 5.22
N PRO A 63 -13.65 1.13 5.10
CA PRO A 63 -12.63 1.23 4.05
C PRO A 63 -11.62 0.09 4.10
N LEU A 64 -11.27 -0.41 2.92
CA LEU A 64 -10.27 -1.46 2.73
C LEU A 64 -10.65 -2.82 3.32
N ALA A 65 -11.93 -3.06 3.63
CA ALA A 65 -12.34 -4.30 4.28
C ALA A 65 -11.89 -5.54 3.50
N GLN A 66 -12.10 -5.56 2.20
CA GLN A 66 -11.73 -6.71 1.38
C GLN A 66 -10.21 -6.82 1.21
N GLU A 67 -9.54 -5.70 1.00
CA GLU A 67 -8.09 -5.66 0.86
C GLU A 67 -7.40 -6.13 2.13
N ARG A 68 -7.93 -5.73 3.29
CA ARG A 68 -7.38 -6.16 4.56
C ARG A 68 -7.51 -7.65 4.74
N ALA A 69 -8.70 -8.19 4.48
CA ALA A 69 -8.94 -9.62 4.67
C ALA A 69 -8.10 -10.47 3.71
N ALA A 70 -7.93 -10.01 2.47
CA ALA A 70 -7.26 -10.80 1.45
C ALA A 70 -5.74 -10.66 1.52
N VAL A 71 -5.21 -9.47 1.86
CA VAL A 71 -3.79 -9.18 1.72
C VAL A 71 -3.22 -8.43 2.91
N LEU A 72 -3.77 -7.26 3.23
CA LEU A 72 -3.06 -6.30 4.09
C LEU A 72 -2.82 -6.79 5.51
N ASP A 73 -3.79 -7.47 6.11
CA ASP A 73 -3.66 -7.92 7.50
C ASP A 73 -2.54 -8.95 7.69
N ALA A 74 -2.12 -9.62 6.62
CA ALA A 74 -1.02 -10.59 6.70
C ALA A 74 0.35 -9.92 6.67
N TYR A 75 0.45 -8.69 6.13
CA TYR A 75 1.74 -8.05 5.90
C TYR A 75 1.92 -6.74 6.63
N PHE A 76 0.86 -6.18 7.20
CA PHE A 76 0.90 -4.87 7.86
C PHE A 76 0.18 -4.90 9.19
N THR A 77 0.60 -4.01 10.08
CA THR A 77 -0.12 -3.72 11.33
C THR A 77 -0.42 -2.23 11.37
N ASN A 78 -1.27 -1.82 12.30
CA ASN A 78 -1.60 -0.40 12.53
C ASN A 78 -2.09 0.31 11.26
N ILE A 79 -3.00 -0.34 10.55
CA ILE A 79 -3.54 0.22 9.30
C ILE A 79 -4.54 1.32 9.65
N GLU A 80 -4.29 2.53 9.12
CA GLU A 80 -5.16 3.68 9.30
C GLU A 80 -5.44 4.32 7.95
N VAL A 81 -6.60 4.93 7.81
CA VAL A 81 -7.00 5.57 6.56
C VAL A 81 -7.49 6.98 6.82
N GLU A 82 -7.25 7.86 5.85
CA GLU A 82 -7.72 9.23 5.85
C GLU A 82 -8.35 9.49 4.49
N HIS A 83 -9.59 9.97 4.47
CA HIS A 83 -10.27 10.28 3.21
C HIS A 83 -9.59 11.46 2.52
N VAL A 84 -9.31 11.33 1.23
CA VAL A 84 -8.69 12.38 0.44
C VAL A 84 -9.40 12.49 -0.91
N THR A 85 -9.13 13.57 -1.62
CA THR A 85 -9.55 13.72 -3.01
C THR A 85 -8.56 12.96 -3.89
N LYS A 86 -9.05 12.41 -5.00
CA LYS A 86 -8.23 11.64 -5.94
C LYS A 86 -6.93 12.37 -6.28
N GLY A 87 -5.81 11.70 -6.04
CA GLY A 87 -4.49 12.22 -6.36
C GLY A 87 -3.91 13.15 -5.31
N GLU A 88 -4.72 13.64 -4.38
CA GLU A 88 -4.25 14.55 -3.35
C GLU A 88 -3.26 13.88 -2.40
N GLY A 89 -3.53 12.61 -2.08
CA GLY A 89 -2.61 11.87 -1.23
C GLY A 89 -1.26 11.67 -1.88
N TRP A 90 -1.25 11.24 -3.15
CA TRP A 90 0.01 11.08 -3.89
C TRP A 90 0.80 12.37 -3.96
N LYS A 91 0.10 13.49 -4.12
CA LYS A 91 0.76 14.78 -4.18
C LYS A 91 1.45 15.12 -2.86
N LYS A 92 0.79 14.80 -1.74
CA LYS A 92 1.36 15.07 -0.42
C LYS A 92 2.63 14.27 -0.15
N ILE A 93 2.75 13.08 -0.74
CA ILE A 93 3.84 12.16 -0.43
C ILE A 93 4.84 12.01 -1.58
N GLU A 94 4.73 12.82 -2.61
CA GLU A 94 5.56 12.62 -3.82
C GLU A 94 7.06 12.76 -3.55
N ALA A 95 7.45 13.48 -2.52
CA ALA A 95 8.87 13.65 -2.19
C ALA A 95 9.44 12.52 -1.35
N LEU A 96 8.59 11.62 -0.87
CA LEU A 96 9.04 10.52 0.00
C LEU A 96 9.61 9.38 -0.83
N LYS A 97 10.48 8.59 -0.21
CA LYS A 97 11.12 7.47 -0.88
C LYS A 97 10.21 6.26 -0.96
N SER A 98 10.31 5.50 -2.04
CA SER A 98 9.59 4.25 -2.21
C SER A 98 10.02 3.24 -1.14
N ILE A 99 9.06 2.46 -0.64
CA ILE A 99 9.39 1.39 0.30
C ILE A 99 10.14 0.25 -0.38
N TRP A 100 10.11 0.19 -1.72
CA TRP A 100 10.77 -0.88 -2.48
C TRP A 100 12.17 -0.49 -2.93
N GLU A 101 12.58 0.75 -2.65
CA GLU A 101 13.91 1.20 -2.98
C GLU A 101 14.90 0.54 -2.03
N THR A 102 15.96 -0.05 -2.57
CA THR A 102 16.94 -0.74 -1.77
C THR A 102 18.19 0.10 -1.65
N HIS A 103 18.97 -0.14 -0.60
CA HIS A 103 20.19 0.59 -0.37
C HIS A 103 21.42 -0.13 -0.90
N ASP A 104 21.27 -1.38 -1.20
CA ASP A 104 22.42 -2.20 -1.59
C ASP A 104 22.92 -1.86 -2.97
N ASN A 105 22.17 -1.17 -3.75
CA ASN A 105 22.66 -0.72 -5.05
C ASN A 105 23.40 0.58 -4.94
N VAL A 106 23.69 1.03 -3.79
CA VAL A 106 24.43 2.24 -3.58
C VAL A 106 25.85 1.88 -3.74
N ILE A 107 26.50 1.36 -4.09
CA ILE A 107 27.88 1.07 -4.09
C ILE A 107 28.69 2.04 -4.94
#